data_ece77c3ce85278662b4712c611bc95a1
#
_entry.id   ece77c3ce85278662b4712c611bc95a1
#
_cell.length_a   1.000
_cell.length_b   1.000
_cell.length_c   1.000
_cell.angle_alpha   90.00
_cell.angle_beta   90.00
_cell.angle_gamma   90.00
#
_symmetry.space_group_name_H-M   'P 1'
#
loop_
_entity.id
_entity.type
_entity.pdbx_description
1 polymer ?
#
loop_
_entity_poly.entity_id
_entity_poly.type
_entity_poly.pdbx_seq_one_letter_code
_entity_poly.pdbx_strand_id
1 'polypeptide(L)'
;MLIAALIHFATGIRAAEDVNDQLRQLTATGITYVQAEQYSEALDYFIEALKLAEREKNDRGVYISCTNIGTVFSYTKDYSNALYYYRKSYDAALKAKDSNSQAKTLINIVGTYFEMDDAVNARRYNELFIKTSMDDLKLKHYYTLYNNAVVARLEKKYDIARYYYEQAMKHLPEEIPSKGVNHLIDLGHISMEEGHEEEAIGFFQKALAEAASLGQHRSMIDACEQLTIAYEKIGDKERAEYYKNKALATSDTLFNQQQLNFSKSRLTDFERDKSQRYIDSLNTSLNISLVVMAFVALLLLLSMAFILVIRRKNKTLTDSYELLIEKNKDLSKQAEQSKNLREQYLAVIDKLEKVSSLPPREEEEASCEDGEGKGSSYLNEEQMARLARKITSVMEDVSVISNPDFNQNMLVQLTGSNTTYVSNVINVVFGKNFKAMLNEYRINEACKRLVDTEHYGHMTIEAIYRELGYVSPTVFINAFKKVNGMTPSQYQKLAREKNSYDEPIK
;
A
#
# COMPACT_ATOMS: atom_id res chain seq x y z
N MET A 1 29.28 -6.67 13.83
CA MET A 1 28.11 -5.83 13.48
C MET A 1 27.78 -4.77 14.55
N LEU A 2 27.68 -5.10 15.85
CA LEU A 2 27.34 -4.12 16.91
C LEU A 2 28.36 -2.96 17.04
N ILE A 3 29.68 -3.24 16.93
CA ILE A 3 30.74 -2.21 17.05
C ILE A 3 30.69 -1.24 15.85
N ALA A 4 30.43 -1.72 14.63
CA ALA A 4 30.28 -0.87 13.45
C ALA A 4 29.02 0.02 13.55
N ALA A 5 27.93 -0.49 14.09
CA ALA A 5 26.71 0.27 14.37
C ALA A 5 26.92 1.35 15.44
N LEU A 6 27.68 1.05 16.50
CA LEU A 6 28.03 2.03 17.54
C LEU A 6 28.97 3.13 17.03
N ILE A 7 29.95 2.80 16.17
CA ILE A 7 30.82 3.79 15.55
C ILE A 7 30.02 4.68 14.59
N HIS A 8 29.11 4.12 13.77
CA HIS A 8 28.22 4.90 12.90
C HIS A 8 27.28 5.81 13.69
N PHE A 9 26.75 5.33 14.82
CA PHE A 9 25.92 6.11 15.73
C PHE A 9 26.70 7.26 16.39
N ALA A 10 27.91 7.00 16.88
CA ALA A 10 28.77 8.01 17.50
C ALA A 10 29.26 9.07 16.47
N THR A 11 29.59 8.67 15.24
CA THR A 11 29.96 9.62 14.16
C THR A 11 28.75 10.44 13.72
N GLY A 12 27.56 9.87 13.69
CA GLY A 12 26.31 10.58 13.38
C GLY A 12 25.96 11.64 14.43
N ILE A 13 26.12 11.33 15.74
CA ILE A 13 25.91 12.30 16.83
C ILE A 13 26.90 13.45 16.74
N ARG A 14 28.18 13.18 16.52
CA ARG A 14 29.23 14.21 16.42
C ARG A 14 29.02 15.13 15.20
N ALA A 15 28.59 14.57 14.07
CA ALA A 15 28.25 15.37 12.91
C ALA A 15 27.02 16.26 13.13
N ALA A 16 26.00 15.76 13.86
CA ALA A 16 24.81 16.54 14.20
C ALA A 16 25.12 17.66 15.21
N GLU A 17 26.03 17.45 16.16
CA GLU A 17 26.53 18.49 17.07
C GLU A 17 27.26 19.58 16.32
N ASP A 18 28.15 19.23 15.38
CA ASP A 18 28.90 20.17 14.55
C ASP A 18 27.95 21.03 13.69
N VAL A 19 26.92 20.44 13.09
CA VAL A 19 25.89 21.18 12.34
C VAL A 19 25.11 22.16 13.24
N ASN A 20 24.71 21.74 14.43
CA ASN A 20 24.00 22.63 15.36
C ASN A 20 24.88 23.80 15.80
N ASP A 21 26.17 23.58 16.00
CA ASP A 21 27.11 24.64 16.37
C ASP A 21 27.33 25.61 15.21
N GLN A 22 27.44 25.12 13.97
CA GLN A 22 27.50 25.98 12.77
C GLN A 22 26.20 26.82 12.63
N LEU A 23 25.00 26.21 12.82
CA LEU A 23 23.75 26.96 12.80
C LEU A 23 23.68 28.04 13.89
N ARG A 24 24.16 27.75 15.11
CA ARG A 24 24.23 28.73 16.19
C ARG A 24 25.16 29.87 15.84
N GLN A 25 26.34 29.57 15.30
CA GLN A 25 27.33 30.58 14.91
C GLN A 25 26.79 31.51 13.81
N LEU A 26 26.23 30.94 12.73
CA LEU A 26 25.62 31.73 11.64
C LEU A 26 24.50 32.63 12.17
N THR A 27 23.62 32.07 13.02
CA THR A 27 22.51 32.81 13.59
C THR A 27 23.00 33.94 14.53
N ALA A 28 23.95 33.65 15.39
CA ALA A 28 24.52 34.66 16.32
C ALA A 28 25.20 35.81 15.56
N THR A 29 26.00 35.49 14.52
CA THR A 29 26.63 36.50 13.66
C THR A 29 25.57 37.34 12.95
N GLY A 30 24.53 36.72 12.36
CA GLY A 30 23.44 37.46 11.75
C GLY A 30 22.71 38.39 12.72
N ILE A 31 22.45 37.94 13.98
CA ILE A 31 21.87 38.79 15.01
C ILE A 31 22.76 39.98 15.35
N THR A 32 24.08 39.80 15.44
CA THR A 32 25.03 40.91 15.66
C THR A 32 24.91 41.96 14.54
N TYR A 33 24.76 41.52 13.29
CA TYR A 33 24.55 42.45 12.17
C TYR A 33 23.16 43.13 12.25
N VAL A 34 22.10 42.44 12.69
CA VAL A 34 20.79 43.07 12.95
C VAL A 34 20.92 44.17 14.01
N GLN A 35 21.64 43.89 15.12
CA GLN A 35 21.86 44.87 16.18
C GLN A 35 22.67 46.09 15.72
N ALA A 36 23.58 45.90 14.73
CA ALA A 36 24.31 46.94 14.07
C ALA A 36 23.52 47.61 12.91
N GLU A 37 22.25 47.21 12.71
CA GLU A 37 21.38 47.68 11.63
C GLU A 37 21.90 47.40 10.21
N GLN A 38 22.84 46.45 10.10
CA GLN A 38 23.43 45.98 8.84
C GLN A 38 22.55 44.81 8.27
N TYR A 39 21.39 45.16 7.77
CA TYR A 39 20.35 44.19 7.40
C TYR A 39 20.71 43.29 6.21
N SER A 40 21.55 43.79 5.30
CA SER A 40 22.02 43.01 4.16
C SER A 40 22.92 41.86 4.59
N GLU A 41 23.93 42.17 5.40
CA GLU A 41 24.86 41.20 5.96
C GLU A 41 24.13 40.19 6.84
N ALA A 42 23.25 40.69 7.68
CA ALA A 42 22.37 39.82 8.51
C ALA A 42 21.59 38.81 7.65
N LEU A 43 20.97 39.30 6.56
CA LEU A 43 20.18 38.46 5.67
C LEU A 43 21.03 37.36 5.03
N ASP A 44 22.26 37.66 4.60
CA ASP A 44 23.21 36.71 4.02
C ASP A 44 23.50 35.54 5.02
N TYR A 45 23.80 35.87 6.28
CA TYR A 45 24.04 34.86 7.31
C TYR A 45 22.80 34.01 7.60
N PHE A 46 21.62 34.61 7.64
CA PHE A 46 20.38 33.87 7.87
C PHE A 46 20.01 33.02 6.66
N ILE A 47 20.29 33.39 5.43
CA ILE A 47 20.14 32.59 4.23
C ILE A 47 21.06 31.35 4.30
N GLU A 48 22.33 31.53 4.66
CA GLU A 48 23.27 30.42 4.80
C GLU A 48 22.82 29.46 5.93
N ALA A 49 22.34 29.99 7.06
CA ALA A 49 21.75 29.16 8.12
C ALA A 49 20.52 28.39 7.64
N LEU A 50 19.62 29.03 6.85
CA LEU A 50 18.45 28.36 6.28
C LEU A 50 18.84 27.24 5.31
N LYS A 51 19.81 27.50 4.42
CA LYS A 51 20.32 26.49 3.48
C LYS A 51 20.89 25.28 4.22
N LEU A 52 21.68 25.52 5.26
CA LEU A 52 22.25 24.46 6.08
C LEU A 52 21.16 23.67 6.79
N ALA A 53 20.21 24.35 7.44
CA ALA A 53 19.10 23.71 8.17
C ALA A 53 18.22 22.86 7.24
N GLU A 54 17.89 23.32 6.06
CA GLU A 54 17.10 22.57 5.08
C GLU A 54 17.85 21.35 4.54
N ARG A 55 19.15 21.50 4.23
CA ARG A 55 19.99 20.37 3.79
C ARG A 55 20.03 19.25 4.83
N GLU A 56 20.18 19.61 6.09
CA GLU A 56 20.29 18.68 7.20
C GLU A 56 18.92 18.27 7.79
N LYS A 57 17.81 18.73 7.17
CA LYS A 57 16.42 18.47 7.62
C LYS A 57 16.19 18.83 9.09
N ASN A 58 16.82 19.92 9.53
CA ASN A 58 16.74 20.43 10.89
C ASN A 58 15.60 21.46 11.01
N ASP A 59 14.39 21.00 11.35
CA ASP A 59 13.21 21.88 11.47
C ASP A 59 13.44 23.00 12.48
N ARG A 60 14.24 22.77 13.53
CA ARG A 60 14.61 23.82 14.50
C ARG A 60 15.46 24.92 13.85
N GLY A 61 16.47 24.56 13.07
CA GLY A 61 17.26 25.49 12.31
C GLY A 61 16.42 26.27 11.30
N VAL A 62 15.47 25.60 10.64
CA VAL A 62 14.55 26.22 9.66
C VAL A 62 13.70 27.30 10.32
N TYR A 63 13.03 27.00 11.46
CA TYR A 63 12.18 28.02 12.08
C TYR A 63 12.99 29.23 12.62
N ILE A 64 14.17 28.98 13.21
CA ILE A 64 15.04 30.07 13.69
C ILE A 64 15.47 30.97 12.53
N SER A 65 15.99 30.38 11.45
CA SER A 65 16.44 31.14 10.29
C SER A 65 15.31 31.91 9.62
N CYS A 66 14.14 31.26 9.42
CA CYS A 66 12.97 31.92 8.84
C CYS A 66 12.43 33.06 9.73
N THR A 67 12.43 32.90 11.06
CA THR A 67 12.06 33.99 11.99
C THR A 67 12.98 35.17 11.78
N ASN A 68 14.29 34.98 11.76
CA ASN A 68 15.27 36.06 11.61
C ASN A 68 15.20 36.73 10.24
N ILE A 69 15.03 35.97 9.17
CA ILE A 69 14.77 36.50 7.81
C ILE A 69 13.52 37.38 7.81
N GLY A 70 12.43 36.87 8.39
CA GLY A 70 11.17 37.62 8.53
C GLY A 70 11.35 38.90 9.32
N THR A 71 12.19 38.90 10.37
CA THR A 71 12.51 40.07 11.18
C THR A 71 13.29 41.13 10.39
N VAL A 72 14.25 40.70 9.57
CA VAL A 72 14.98 41.65 8.66
C VAL A 72 13.99 42.28 7.67
N PHE A 73 13.09 41.49 7.06
CA PHE A 73 12.07 42.04 6.16
C PHE A 73 11.09 42.99 6.87
N SER A 74 10.70 42.69 8.12
CA SER A 74 9.86 43.57 8.93
C SER A 74 10.58 44.91 9.19
N TYR A 75 11.84 44.89 9.59
CA TYR A 75 12.62 46.10 9.81
C TYR A 75 12.83 46.95 8.54
N THR A 76 12.87 46.32 7.38
CA THR A 76 12.94 46.98 6.09
C THR A 76 11.57 47.33 5.48
N LYS A 77 10.50 47.20 6.27
CA LYS A 77 9.11 47.47 5.90
C LYS A 77 8.59 46.66 4.70
N ASP A 78 9.22 45.49 4.42
CA ASP A 78 8.77 44.53 3.43
C ASP A 78 7.87 43.48 4.10
N TYR A 79 6.68 43.90 4.50
CA TYR A 79 5.77 43.11 5.34
C TYR A 79 5.25 41.85 4.65
N SER A 80 5.14 41.87 3.33
CA SER A 80 4.72 40.70 2.56
C SER A 80 5.72 39.54 2.69
N ASN A 81 7.01 39.83 2.50
CA ASN A 81 8.08 38.86 2.68
C ASN A 81 8.26 38.50 4.16
N ALA A 82 8.10 39.45 5.09
CA ALA A 82 8.13 39.16 6.53
C ALA A 82 7.09 38.11 6.90
N LEU A 83 5.82 38.30 6.50
CA LEU A 83 4.74 37.32 6.75
C LEU A 83 5.00 35.98 6.08
N TYR A 84 5.54 35.95 4.86
CA TYR A 84 5.88 34.71 4.17
C TYR A 84 6.87 33.88 5.02
N TYR A 85 7.97 34.48 5.47
CA TYR A 85 8.98 33.79 6.27
C TYR A 85 8.52 33.49 7.69
N TYR A 86 7.72 34.33 8.33
CA TYR A 86 7.13 34.01 9.63
C TYR A 86 6.14 32.83 9.54
N ARG A 87 5.33 32.73 8.51
CA ARG A 87 4.47 31.54 8.31
C ARG A 87 5.30 30.28 8.10
N LYS A 88 6.36 30.37 7.27
CA LYS A 88 7.30 29.25 7.07
C LYS A 88 7.98 28.83 8.39
N SER A 89 8.34 29.81 9.23
CA SER A 89 8.86 29.56 10.58
C SER A 89 7.81 28.86 11.46
N TYR A 90 6.58 29.36 11.50
CA TYR A 90 5.50 28.75 12.26
C TYR A 90 5.24 27.30 11.86
N ASP A 91 5.19 27.01 10.57
CA ASP A 91 5.02 25.65 10.03
C ASP A 91 6.17 24.71 10.43
N ALA A 92 7.40 25.20 10.41
CA ALA A 92 8.58 24.45 10.87
C ALA A 92 8.53 24.20 12.40
N ALA A 93 8.11 25.18 13.19
CA ALA A 93 7.92 25.04 14.62
C ALA A 93 6.78 24.04 14.98
N LEU A 94 5.72 23.98 14.16
CA LEU A 94 4.67 22.97 14.26
C LEU A 94 5.21 21.56 14.03
N LYS A 95 6.02 21.37 12.97
CA LYS A 95 6.67 20.07 12.66
C LYS A 95 7.61 19.64 13.78
N ALA A 96 8.37 20.58 14.35
CA ALA A 96 9.25 20.36 15.50
C ALA A 96 8.50 20.15 16.82
N LYS A 97 7.17 20.35 16.88
CA LYS A 97 6.34 20.34 18.09
C LYS A 97 6.83 21.31 19.17
N ASP A 98 7.38 22.44 18.76
CA ASP A 98 7.92 23.48 19.64
C ASP A 98 6.90 24.61 19.81
N SER A 99 6.02 24.48 20.83
CA SER A 99 4.97 25.46 21.14
C SER A 99 5.56 26.83 21.50
N ASN A 100 6.75 26.88 22.14
CA ASN A 100 7.40 28.10 22.54
C ASN A 100 7.80 28.93 21.32
N SER A 101 8.41 28.27 20.32
CA SER A 101 8.76 28.93 19.05
C SER A 101 7.55 29.31 18.20
N GLN A 102 6.47 28.50 18.25
CA GLN A 102 5.19 28.87 17.65
C GLN A 102 4.67 30.18 18.23
N ALA A 103 4.65 30.29 19.59
CA ALA A 103 4.19 31.50 20.28
C ALA A 103 5.02 32.71 19.89
N LYS A 104 6.36 32.60 19.88
CA LYS A 104 7.28 33.70 19.50
C LYS A 104 7.05 34.16 18.04
N THR A 105 6.81 33.21 17.14
CA THR A 105 6.53 33.53 15.73
C THR A 105 5.19 34.24 15.59
N LEU A 106 4.16 33.83 16.34
CA LEU A 106 2.84 34.46 16.35
C LEU A 106 2.90 35.92 16.82
N ILE A 107 3.75 36.24 17.81
CA ILE A 107 4.00 37.64 18.23
C ILE A 107 4.47 38.48 17.05
N ASN A 108 5.44 37.97 16.28
CA ASN A 108 5.96 38.69 15.12
C ASN A 108 4.90 38.85 14.02
N ILE A 109 4.07 37.83 13.79
CA ILE A 109 2.97 37.90 12.82
C ILE A 109 1.94 38.96 13.23
N VAL A 110 1.54 39.00 14.51
CA VAL A 110 0.61 40.02 15.02
C VAL A 110 1.20 41.42 14.84
N GLY A 111 2.47 41.62 15.20
CA GLY A 111 3.17 42.89 15.00
C GLY A 111 3.25 43.30 13.53
N THR A 112 3.47 42.34 12.63
CA THR A 112 3.51 42.65 11.19
C THR A 112 2.14 43.06 10.64
N TYR A 113 1.06 42.43 11.07
CA TYR A 113 -0.30 42.86 10.69
C TYR A 113 -0.68 44.21 11.29
N PHE A 114 -0.14 44.51 12.47
CA PHE A 114 -0.25 45.85 13.04
C PHE A 114 0.37 46.92 12.12
N GLU A 115 1.60 46.71 11.67
CA GLU A 115 2.27 47.59 10.75
C GLU A 115 1.59 47.72 9.37
N MET A 116 0.76 46.76 9.00
CA MET A 116 -0.05 46.76 7.78
C MET A 116 -1.46 47.36 7.99
N ASP A 117 -1.80 47.82 9.18
CA ASP A 117 -3.13 48.29 9.57
C ASP A 117 -4.25 47.23 9.34
N ASP A 118 -3.92 45.95 9.49
CA ASP A 118 -4.85 44.83 9.29
C ASP A 118 -5.38 44.28 10.61
N ALA A 119 -6.41 44.93 11.15
CA ALA A 119 -7.05 44.59 12.42
C ALA A 119 -7.63 43.15 12.41
N VAL A 120 -8.14 42.68 11.28
CA VAL A 120 -8.78 41.37 11.16
C VAL A 120 -7.77 40.24 11.35
N ASN A 121 -6.67 40.31 10.64
CA ASN A 121 -5.63 39.29 10.74
C ASN A 121 -4.84 39.44 12.04
N ALA A 122 -4.55 40.66 12.52
CA ALA A 122 -3.91 40.88 13.81
C ALA A 122 -4.73 40.21 14.94
N ARG A 123 -6.04 40.39 14.97
CA ARG A 123 -6.93 39.72 15.95
C ARG A 123 -6.88 38.20 15.79
N ARG A 124 -7.03 37.67 14.60
CA ARG A 124 -7.01 36.22 14.34
C ARG A 124 -5.73 35.56 14.84
N TYR A 125 -4.59 36.13 14.56
CA TYR A 125 -3.29 35.57 14.99
C TYR A 125 -3.02 35.80 16.49
N ASN A 126 -3.55 36.91 17.08
CA ASN A 126 -3.51 37.08 18.53
C ASN A 126 -4.35 36.04 19.27
N GLU A 127 -5.54 35.69 18.79
CA GLU A 127 -6.35 34.60 19.37
C GLU A 127 -5.61 33.26 19.29
N LEU A 128 -4.89 33.00 18.20
CA LEU A 128 -4.05 31.80 18.08
C LEU A 128 -2.88 31.83 19.07
N PHE A 129 -2.21 32.98 19.22
CA PHE A 129 -1.16 33.20 20.20
C PHE A 129 -1.65 32.93 21.64
N ILE A 130 -2.81 33.47 22.02
CA ILE A 130 -3.38 33.26 23.36
C ILE A 130 -3.57 31.77 23.67
N LYS A 131 -3.98 30.96 22.69
CA LYS A 131 -4.20 29.51 22.81
C LYS A 131 -2.90 28.70 22.78
N THR A 132 -1.81 29.25 22.26
CA THR A 132 -0.52 28.56 22.13
C THR A 132 0.24 28.59 23.45
N SER A 133 0.81 27.47 23.88
CA SER A 133 1.63 27.41 25.09
C SER A 133 2.96 28.11 24.93
N MET A 134 3.46 28.72 26.00
CA MET A 134 4.77 29.35 26.09
C MET A 134 5.37 29.04 27.46
N ASP A 135 6.66 28.67 27.50
CA ASP A 135 7.35 28.24 28.73
C ASP A 135 7.51 29.40 29.71
N ASP A 136 7.86 30.57 29.21
CA ASP A 136 7.95 31.78 30.01
C ASP A 136 6.56 32.42 30.16
N LEU A 137 5.96 32.19 31.34
CA LEU A 137 4.61 32.69 31.64
C LEU A 137 4.59 34.21 31.84
N LYS A 138 5.69 34.85 32.32
CA LYS A 138 5.76 36.31 32.46
C LYS A 138 5.79 36.96 31.08
N LEU A 139 6.62 36.44 30.20
CA LEU A 139 6.72 36.88 28.82
C LEU A 139 5.39 36.62 28.04
N LYS A 140 4.75 35.48 28.29
CA LYS A 140 3.42 35.17 27.75
C LYS A 140 2.38 36.19 28.21
N HIS A 141 2.35 36.52 29.48
CA HIS A 141 1.42 37.48 30.05
C HIS A 141 1.63 38.88 29.47
N TYR A 142 2.90 39.33 29.44
CA TYR A 142 3.28 40.58 28.80
C TYR A 142 2.79 40.70 27.37
N TYR A 143 3.13 39.72 26.52
CA TYR A 143 2.71 39.76 25.07
C TYR A 143 1.20 39.60 24.88
N THR A 144 0.50 38.95 25.83
CA THR A 144 -0.96 38.90 25.77
C THR A 144 -1.55 40.30 25.96
N LEU A 145 -1.04 41.06 26.92
CA LEU A 145 -1.45 42.45 27.14
C LEU A 145 -1.07 43.35 25.97
N TYR A 146 0.18 43.25 25.50
CA TYR A 146 0.66 44.05 24.38
C TYR A 146 -0.13 43.80 23.09
N ASN A 147 -0.30 42.56 22.70
CA ASN A 147 -1.06 42.22 21.49
C ASN A 147 -2.53 42.65 21.60
N ASN A 148 -3.15 42.56 22.78
CA ASN A 148 -4.51 43.05 23.00
C ASN A 148 -4.58 44.58 22.84
N ALA A 149 -3.54 45.31 23.29
CA ALA A 149 -3.45 46.74 23.09
C ALA A 149 -3.33 47.08 21.59
N VAL A 150 -2.46 46.36 20.87
CA VAL A 150 -2.27 46.48 19.42
C VAL A 150 -3.59 46.27 18.66
N VAL A 151 -4.29 45.18 18.95
CA VAL A 151 -5.57 44.87 18.32
C VAL A 151 -6.64 45.94 18.63
N ALA A 152 -6.71 46.36 19.91
CA ALA A 152 -7.68 47.40 20.32
C ALA A 152 -7.40 48.73 19.61
N ARG A 153 -6.13 49.12 19.42
CA ARG A 153 -5.75 50.33 18.69
C ARG A 153 -6.19 50.25 17.23
N LEU A 154 -5.88 49.13 16.54
CA LEU A 154 -6.33 48.91 15.15
C LEU A 154 -7.86 48.97 15.00
N GLU A 155 -8.57 48.59 16.05
CA GLU A 155 -10.06 48.69 16.11
C GLU A 155 -10.55 50.07 16.54
N LYS A 156 -9.63 51.04 16.73
CA LYS A 156 -9.90 52.38 17.19
C LYS A 156 -10.60 52.46 18.56
N LYS A 157 -10.36 51.44 19.40
CA LYS A 157 -10.84 51.38 20.80
C LYS A 157 -9.75 51.93 21.71
N TYR A 158 -9.50 53.22 21.63
CA TYR A 158 -8.34 53.88 22.23
C TYR A 158 -8.26 53.75 23.71
N ASP A 159 -9.36 53.92 24.45
CA ASP A 159 -9.42 53.72 25.90
C ASP A 159 -8.95 52.30 26.32
N ILE A 160 -9.42 51.30 25.58
CA ILE A 160 -9.08 49.90 25.79
C ILE A 160 -7.59 49.64 25.47
N ALA A 161 -7.12 50.20 24.33
CA ALA A 161 -5.73 50.10 23.93
C ALA A 161 -4.81 50.73 24.95
N ARG A 162 -5.11 51.96 25.43
CA ARG A 162 -4.34 52.68 26.45
C ARG A 162 -4.27 51.86 27.75
N TYR A 163 -5.39 51.32 28.24
CA TYR A 163 -5.41 50.45 29.38
C TYR A 163 -4.46 49.26 29.24
N TYR A 164 -4.53 48.55 28.11
CA TYR A 164 -3.68 47.38 27.91
C TYR A 164 -2.20 47.75 27.70
N TYR A 165 -1.85 48.85 27.05
CA TYR A 165 -0.46 49.33 26.99
C TYR A 165 0.10 49.67 28.34
N GLU A 166 -0.66 50.35 29.20
CA GLU A 166 -0.25 50.66 30.57
C GLU A 166 -0.07 49.41 31.43
N GLN A 167 -0.94 48.41 31.26
CA GLN A 167 -0.74 47.14 31.97
C GLN A 167 0.48 46.41 31.42
N ALA A 168 0.70 46.39 30.11
CA ALA A 168 1.88 45.78 29.51
C ALA A 168 3.17 46.43 30.00
N MET A 169 3.21 47.76 30.11
CA MET A 169 4.37 48.48 30.66
C MET A 169 4.68 48.08 32.12
N LYS A 170 3.67 47.85 32.96
CA LYS A 170 3.86 47.37 34.37
C LYS A 170 4.44 45.95 34.44
N HIS A 171 4.25 45.17 33.39
CA HIS A 171 4.70 43.77 33.30
C HIS A 171 5.82 43.60 32.25
N LEU A 172 6.48 44.70 31.86
CA LEU A 172 7.60 44.65 30.90
C LEU A 172 8.77 43.86 31.52
N PRO A 173 9.22 42.76 30.88
CA PRO A 173 10.36 41.99 31.33
C PRO A 173 11.66 42.79 31.25
N GLU A 174 12.52 42.62 32.24
CA GLU A 174 13.82 43.28 32.30
C GLU A 174 14.74 42.91 31.13
N GLU A 175 14.53 41.72 30.54
CA GLU A 175 15.31 41.18 29.41
C GLU A 175 15.01 41.89 28.08
N ILE A 176 13.88 42.62 27.99
CA ILE A 176 13.45 43.28 26.74
C ILE A 176 13.08 44.76 26.98
N PRO A 177 13.95 45.57 27.60
CA PRO A 177 13.68 46.97 27.91
C PRO A 177 13.34 47.80 26.66
N SER A 178 13.92 47.41 25.53
CA SER A 178 13.66 48.03 24.22
C SER A 178 12.17 48.09 23.82
N LYS A 179 11.32 47.22 24.36
CA LYS A 179 9.89 47.22 24.11
C LYS A 179 9.15 48.36 24.80
N GLY A 180 9.73 48.95 25.86
CA GLY A 180 9.22 50.15 26.51
C GLY A 180 9.14 51.35 25.58
N VAL A 181 10.16 51.53 24.75
CA VAL A 181 10.16 52.57 23.69
C VAL A 181 8.99 52.47 22.74
N ASN A 182 8.68 51.24 22.29
CA ASN A 182 7.52 51.02 21.41
C ASN A 182 6.20 51.40 22.07
N HIS A 183 6.02 51.06 23.38
CA HIS A 183 4.84 51.46 24.10
C HIS A 183 4.64 52.97 24.17
N LEU A 184 5.73 53.72 24.39
CA LEU A 184 5.69 55.19 24.40
C LEU A 184 5.29 55.75 23.01
N ILE A 185 5.85 55.18 21.95
CA ILE A 185 5.48 55.54 20.57
C ILE A 185 4.01 55.23 20.31
N ASP A 186 3.52 54.03 20.73
CA ASP A 186 2.13 53.61 20.53
C ASP A 186 1.14 54.49 21.31
N LEU A 187 1.45 54.86 22.57
CA LEU A 187 0.67 55.80 23.37
C LEU A 187 0.63 57.19 22.75
N GLY A 188 1.80 57.67 22.24
CA GLY A 188 1.85 58.90 21.51
C GLY A 188 0.95 58.91 20.26
N HIS A 189 0.92 57.83 19.51
CA HIS A 189 0.03 57.70 18.38
C HIS A 189 -1.47 57.72 18.78
N ILE A 190 -1.83 57.02 19.88
CA ILE A 190 -3.19 57.12 20.39
C ILE A 190 -3.58 58.56 20.73
N SER A 191 -2.67 59.28 21.44
CA SER A 191 -2.92 60.67 21.75
C SER A 191 -3.04 61.56 20.51
N MET A 192 -2.26 61.30 19.45
CA MET A 192 -2.39 61.97 18.13
C MET A 192 -3.74 61.71 17.47
N GLU A 193 -4.23 60.48 17.53
CA GLU A 193 -5.52 60.06 16.94
C GLU A 193 -6.70 60.60 17.73
N GLU A 194 -6.57 60.84 19.05
CA GLU A 194 -7.53 61.50 19.90
C GLU A 194 -7.51 63.02 19.84
N GLY A 195 -6.50 63.61 19.14
CA GLY A 195 -6.34 65.09 19.02
C GLY A 195 -5.68 65.73 20.23
N HIS A 196 -4.87 64.95 21.00
CA HIS A 196 -4.12 65.41 22.18
C HIS A 196 -2.62 65.53 21.83
N GLU A 197 -2.30 66.51 20.92
CA GLU A 197 -0.96 66.64 20.32
C GLU A 197 0.12 66.92 21.34
N GLU A 198 -0.10 67.73 22.36
CA GLU A 198 0.87 68.04 23.41
C GLU A 198 1.20 66.78 24.24
N GLU A 199 0.21 65.95 24.55
CA GLU A 199 0.43 64.67 25.25
C GLU A 199 1.22 63.73 24.36
N ALA A 200 0.91 63.63 23.08
CA ALA A 200 1.64 62.82 22.09
C ALA A 200 3.10 63.25 22.00
N ILE A 201 3.38 64.53 21.89
CA ILE A 201 4.75 65.10 21.90
C ILE A 201 5.49 64.63 23.18
N GLY A 202 4.84 64.67 24.35
CA GLY A 202 5.42 64.20 25.59
C GLY A 202 5.81 62.74 25.55
N PHE A 203 4.98 61.89 24.99
CA PHE A 203 5.28 60.45 24.81
C PHE A 203 6.41 60.22 23.81
N PHE A 204 6.41 60.88 22.65
CA PHE A 204 7.48 60.74 21.65
C PHE A 204 8.82 61.27 22.11
N GLN A 205 8.86 62.36 22.94
CA GLN A 205 10.11 62.83 23.54
C GLN A 205 10.70 61.84 24.51
N LYS A 206 9.84 61.22 25.38
CA LYS A 206 10.25 60.15 26.30
C LYS A 206 10.79 58.96 25.53
N ALA A 207 10.08 58.53 24.43
CA ALA A 207 10.52 57.46 23.57
C ALA A 207 11.89 57.74 22.97
N LEU A 208 12.13 58.96 22.46
CA LEU A 208 13.41 59.37 21.89
C LEU A 208 14.54 59.36 22.94
N ALA A 209 14.30 59.85 24.15
CA ALA A 209 15.26 59.82 25.24
C ALA A 209 15.62 58.39 25.67
N GLU A 210 14.65 57.52 25.82
CA GLU A 210 14.85 56.13 26.17
C GLU A 210 15.58 55.35 25.02
N ALA A 211 15.15 55.53 23.77
CA ALA A 211 15.83 54.95 22.61
C ALA A 211 17.29 55.37 22.52
N ALA A 212 17.59 56.63 22.80
CA ALA A 212 18.98 57.15 22.82
C ALA A 212 19.78 56.50 23.95
N SER A 213 19.23 56.31 25.13
CA SER A 213 19.93 55.67 26.25
C SER A 213 20.23 54.19 25.96
N LEU A 214 19.41 53.50 25.17
CA LEU A 214 19.54 52.11 24.76
C LEU A 214 20.30 51.91 23.46
N GLY A 215 20.75 52.99 22.78
CA GLY A 215 21.47 52.97 21.51
C GLY A 215 20.60 52.41 20.35
N GLN A 216 19.28 52.59 20.43
CA GLN A 216 18.31 52.11 19.44
C GLN A 216 18.10 53.12 18.33
N HIS A 217 19.01 53.20 17.34
CA HIS A 217 18.96 54.19 16.29
C HIS A 217 17.65 54.17 15.50
N ARG A 218 17.11 53.00 15.20
CA ARG A 218 15.83 52.86 14.50
C ARG A 218 14.67 53.49 15.26
N SER A 219 14.56 53.18 16.56
CA SER A 219 13.52 53.77 17.42
C SER A 219 13.71 55.29 17.60
N MET A 220 14.96 55.75 17.59
CA MET A 220 15.26 57.21 17.57
C MET A 220 14.75 57.89 16.29
N ILE A 221 14.95 57.25 15.13
CA ILE A 221 14.43 57.76 13.85
C ILE A 221 12.92 57.81 13.90
N ASP A 222 12.24 56.67 14.29
CA ASP A 222 10.80 56.60 14.36
C ASP A 222 10.22 57.66 15.33
N ALA A 223 10.83 57.85 16.51
CA ALA A 223 10.39 58.90 17.46
C ALA A 223 10.60 60.33 16.90
N CYS A 224 11.69 60.58 16.19
CA CYS A 224 11.92 61.87 15.53
C CYS A 224 10.94 62.12 14.38
N GLU A 225 10.60 61.11 13.59
CA GLU A 225 9.56 61.21 12.55
C GLU A 225 8.20 61.58 13.14
N GLN A 226 7.83 60.91 14.26
CA GLN A 226 6.55 61.21 14.95
C GLN A 226 6.56 62.60 15.59
N LEU A 227 7.68 63.06 16.16
CA LEU A 227 7.83 64.42 16.68
C LEU A 227 7.68 65.44 15.54
N THR A 228 8.28 65.16 14.38
CA THR A 228 8.12 66.01 13.20
C THR A 228 6.63 66.22 12.85
N ILE A 229 5.88 65.07 12.72
CA ILE A 229 4.43 65.11 12.40
C ILE A 229 3.65 65.86 13.48
N ALA A 230 3.93 65.59 14.75
CA ALA A 230 3.21 66.20 15.87
C ALA A 230 3.44 67.74 15.91
N TYR A 231 4.73 68.18 15.74
CA TYR A 231 5.04 69.62 15.71
C TYR A 231 4.49 70.30 14.45
N GLU A 232 4.47 69.65 13.30
CA GLU A 232 3.81 70.18 12.09
C GLU A 232 2.30 70.41 12.36
N LYS A 233 1.64 69.48 13.04
CA LYS A 233 0.20 69.55 13.34
C LYS A 233 -0.17 70.71 14.28
N ILE A 234 0.69 71.05 15.26
CA ILE A 234 0.48 72.22 16.13
C ILE A 234 1.04 73.52 15.53
N GLY A 235 1.62 73.45 14.33
CA GLY A 235 2.15 74.64 13.61
C GLY A 235 3.55 75.10 14.01
N ASP A 236 4.30 74.34 14.82
CA ASP A 236 5.66 74.63 15.25
C ASP A 236 6.66 74.15 14.18
N LYS A 237 6.87 74.92 13.17
CA LYS A 237 7.71 74.58 12.04
C LYS A 237 9.22 74.45 12.43
N GLU A 238 9.69 75.22 13.40
CA GLU A 238 11.09 75.21 13.81
C GLU A 238 11.43 73.89 14.47
N ARG A 239 10.64 73.44 15.42
CA ARG A 239 10.86 72.12 16.07
C ARG A 239 10.58 70.96 15.11
N ALA A 240 9.61 71.07 14.22
CA ALA A 240 9.37 70.08 13.18
C ALA A 240 10.64 69.88 12.29
N GLU A 241 11.21 70.98 11.79
CA GLU A 241 12.42 70.91 10.97
C GLU A 241 13.62 70.39 11.74
N TYR A 242 13.75 70.74 13.02
CA TYR A 242 14.80 70.20 13.88
C TYR A 242 14.74 68.66 13.99
N TYR A 243 13.58 68.09 14.28
CA TYR A 243 13.44 66.64 14.42
C TYR A 243 13.55 65.91 13.09
N LYS A 244 13.05 66.51 12.00
CA LYS A 244 13.25 65.98 10.64
C LYS A 244 14.74 65.85 10.26
N ASN A 245 15.51 66.91 10.52
CA ASN A 245 16.95 66.89 10.25
C ASN A 245 17.69 65.90 11.14
N LYS A 246 17.27 65.73 12.39
CA LYS A 246 17.79 64.74 13.31
C LYS A 246 17.50 63.31 12.84
N ALA A 247 16.31 63.03 12.35
CA ALA A 247 15.93 61.73 11.75
C ALA A 247 16.82 61.42 10.54
N LEU A 248 16.98 62.39 9.62
CA LEU A 248 17.80 62.23 8.41
C LEU A 248 19.27 61.96 8.77
N ALA A 249 19.87 62.75 9.66
CA ALA A 249 21.26 62.57 10.06
C ALA A 249 21.51 61.17 10.71
N THR A 250 20.54 60.62 11.37
CA THR A 250 20.62 59.27 11.94
C THR A 250 20.45 58.20 10.85
N SER A 251 19.59 58.44 9.81
CA SER A 251 19.27 57.48 8.74
C SER A 251 20.39 57.33 7.71
N ASP A 252 21.08 58.42 7.34
CA ASP A 252 22.13 58.44 6.28
C ASP A 252 23.31 57.51 6.59
N THR A 253 23.52 57.15 7.84
CA THR A 253 24.65 56.30 8.26
C THR A 253 24.34 54.79 8.17
N LEU A 254 23.12 54.37 7.94
CA LEU A 254 22.68 53.02 8.27
C LEU A 254 22.21 52.14 7.10
N PHE A 255 21.86 52.71 5.95
CA PHE A 255 21.12 51.94 4.95
C PHE A 255 21.70 51.88 3.57
N ASN A 256 22.32 50.74 3.17
CA ASN A 256 22.71 50.47 1.79
C ASN A 256 21.64 49.67 1.05
N GLN A 257 20.66 50.37 0.42
CA GLN A 257 19.57 49.77 -0.33
C GLN A 257 19.99 48.83 -1.45
N GLN A 258 21.14 49.13 -2.11
CA GLN A 258 21.65 48.29 -3.22
C GLN A 258 22.10 46.93 -2.70
N GLN A 259 22.83 46.91 -1.59
CA GLN A 259 23.32 45.67 -0.98
C GLN A 259 22.15 44.80 -0.45
N LEU A 260 21.13 45.43 0.15
CA LEU A 260 19.94 44.74 0.57
C LEU A 260 19.18 44.13 -0.62
N ASN A 261 19.04 44.85 -1.72
CA ASN A 261 18.42 44.36 -2.93
C ASN A 261 19.18 43.16 -3.53
N PHE A 262 20.51 43.18 -3.47
CA PHE A 262 21.34 42.05 -3.88
C PHE A 262 21.11 40.81 -3.01
N SER A 263 21.06 40.94 -1.69
CA SER A 263 20.80 39.87 -0.76
C SER A 263 19.37 39.32 -0.91
N LYS A 264 18.40 40.19 -1.15
CA LYS A 264 17.01 39.77 -1.50
C LYS A 264 16.98 38.96 -2.80
N SER A 265 17.74 39.34 -3.81
CA SER A 265 17.84 38.58 -5.07
C SER A 265 18.40 37.19 -4.84
N ARG A 266 19.47 37.04 -4.04
CA ARG A 266 20.04 35.73 -3.65
C ARG A 266 19.02 34.83 -2.96
N LEU A 267 18.21 35.39 -2.09
CA LEU A 267 17.14 34.66 -1.41
C LEU A 267 16.08 34.21 -2.39
N THR A 268 15.65 35.07 -3.31
CA THR A 268 14.70 34.74 -4.37
C THR A 268 15.23 33.62 -5.28
N ASP A 269 16.49 33.69 -5.68
CA ASP A 269 17.15 32.65 -6.48
C ASP A 269 17.20 31.32 -5.74
N PHE A 270 17.52 31.33 -4.45
CA PHE A 270 17.50 30.13 -3.62
C PHE A 270 16.11 29.46 -3.54
N GLU A 271 15.05 30.25 -3.31
CA GLU A 271 13.67 29.73 -3.26
C GLU A 271 13.20 29.23 -4.64
N ARG A 272 13.61 29.90 -5.72
CA ARG A 272 13.33 29.47 -7.09
C ARG A 272 14.01 28.12 -7.41
N ASP A 273 15.29 27.98 -7.08
CA ASP A 273 16.05 26.75 -7.30
C ASP A 273 15.48 25.59 -6.47
N LYS A 274 15.00 25.89 -5.27
CA LYS A 274 14.30 24.91 -4.43
C LYS A 274 12.99 24.46 -5.06
N SER A 275 12.18 25.41 -5.54
CA SER A 275 10.93 25.12 -6.22
C SER A 275 11.16 24.30 -7.49
N GLN A 276 12.19 24.64 -8.27
CA GLN A 276 12.56 23.89 -9.46
C GLN A 276 12.97 22.44 -9.13
N ARG A 277 13.84 22.24 -8.14
CA ARG A 277 14.23 20.89 -7.69
C ARG A 277 13.02 20.06 -7.22
N TYR A 278 12.05 20.71 -6.55
CA TYR A 278 10.82 20.03 -6.14
C TYR A 278 9.97 19.61 -7.36
N ILE A 279 9.83 20.49 -8.36
CA ILE A 279 9.13 20.19 -9.62
C ILE A 279 9.83 19.04 -10.36
N ASP A 280 11.16 19.07 -10.45
CA ASP A 280 11.95 18.01 -11.11
C ASP A 280 11.80 16.67 -10.39
N SER A 281 11.76 16.68 -9.05
CA SER A 281 11.51 15.47 -8.26
C SER A 281 10.11 14.89 -8.47
N LEU A 282 9.08 15.76 -8.57
CA LEU A 282 7.71 15.37 -8.89
C LEU A 282 7.62 14.77 -10.30
N ASN A 283 8.23 15.42 -11.29
CA ASN A 283 8.27 14.93 -12.67
C ASN A 283 8.94 13.55 -12.76
N THR A 284 10.05 13.38 -12.03
CA THR A 284 10.76 12.08 -11.95
C THR A 284 9.85 11.01 -11.31
N SER A 285 9.17 11.34 -10.21
CA SER A 285 8.23 10.43 -9.55
C SER A 285 7.05 10.06 -10.44
N LEU A 286 6.48 11.03 -11.17
CA LEU A 286 5.40 10.80 -12.14
C LEU A 286 5.86 9.90 -13.28
N ASN A 287 7.06 10.12 -13.83
CA ASN A 287 7.61 9.28 -14.89
C ASN A 287 7.83 7.84 -14.42
N ILE A 288 8.36 7.64 -13.20
CA ILE A 288 8.50 6.31 -12.60
C ILE A 288 7.13 5.65 -12.43
N SER A 289 6.14 6.39 -11.92
CA SER A 289 4.76 5.88 -11.75
C SER A 289 4.14 5.47 -13.09
N LEU A 290 4.32 6.25 -14.15
CA LEU A 290 3.84 5.92 -15.50
C LEU A 290 4.50 4.65 -16.04
N VAL A 291 5.81 4.48 -15.86
CA VAL A 291 6.54 3.26 -16.26
C VAL A 291 6.02 2.05 -15.49
N VAL A 292 5.82 2.17 -14.18
CA VAL A 292 5.25 1.09 -13.35
C VAL A 292 3.83 0.72 -13.80
N MET A 293 2.97 1.72 -14.06
CA MET A 293 1.61 1.48 -14.57
C MET A 293 1.63 0.78 -15.94
N ALA A 294 2.50 1.20 -16.85
CA ALA A 294 2.66 0.55 -18.16
C ALA A 294 3.11 -0.91 -18.01
N PHE A 295 4.04 -1.18 -17.10
CA PHE A 295 4.50 -2.54 -16.81
C PHE A 295 3.39 -3.41 -16.22
N VAL A 296 2.61 -2.91 -15.27
CA VAL A 296 1.44 -3.60 -14.72
C VAL A 296 0.39 -3.89 -15.79
N ALA A 297 0.10 -2.92 -16.66
CA ALA A 297 -0.82 -3.10 -17.77
C ALA A 297 -0.34 -4.20 -18.74
N LEU A 298 0.97 -4.25 -19.03
CA LEU A 298 1.56 -5.30 -19.86
C LEU A 298 1.41 -6.69 -19.20
N LEU A 299 1.66 -6.80 -17.90
CA LEU A 299 1.47 -8.06 -17.16
C LEU A 299 0.01 -8.52 -17.19
N LEU A 300 -0.94 -7.61 -17.05
CA LEU A 300 -2.37 -7.93 -17.16
C LEU A 300 -2.74 -8.41 -18.56
N LEU A 301 -2.21 -7.80 -19.62
CA LEU A 301 -2.41 -8.26 -21.00
C LEU A 301 -1.82 -9.65 -21.22
N LEU A 302 -0.61 -9.90 -20.74
CA LEU A 302 0.02 -11.22 -20.82
C LEU A 302 -0.78 -12.29 -20.05
N SER A 303 -1.27 -11.97 -18.86
CA SER A 303 -2.10 -12.87 -18.06
C SER A 303 -3.42 -13.19 -18.77
N MET A 304 -4.06 -12.18 -19.37
CA MET A 304 -5.28 -12.37 -20.16
C MET A 304 -5.03 -13.25 -21.40
N ALA A 305 -3.94 -13.01 -22.11
CA ALA A 305 -3.54 -13.86 -23.25
C ALA A 305 -3.29 -15.32 -22.81
N PHE A 306 -2.62 -15.50 -21.67
CA PHE A 306 -2.39 -16.83 -21.09
C PHE A 306 -3.70 -17.54 -20.73
N ILE A 307 -4.65 -16.83 -20.11
CA ILE A 307 -5.98 -17.37 -19.80
C ILE A 307 -6.71 -17.79 -21.08
N LEU A 308 -6.63 -17.00 -22.15
CA LEU A 308 -7.24 -17.34 -23.44
C LEU A 308 -6.61 -18.61 -24.06
N VAL A 309 -5.30 -18.77 -23.97
CA VAL A 309 -4.60 -19.98 -24.42
C VAL A 309 -5.04 -21.21 -23.62
N ILE A 310 -5.13 -21.08 -22.29
CA ILE A 310 -5.63 -22.17 -21.41
C ILE A 310 -7.06 -22.52 -21.77
N ARG A 311 -7.96 -21.54 -21.94
CA ARG A 311 -9.35 -21.78 -22.34
C ARG A 311 -9.45 -22.54 -23.66
N ARG A 312 -8.65 -22.15 -24.67
CA ARG A 312 -8.60 -22.87 -25.96
C ARG A 312 -8.13 -24.32 -25.79
N LYS A 313 -7.05 -24.55 -25.03
CA LYS A 313 -6.55 -25.91 -24.74
C LYS A 313 -7.55 -26.75 -23.97
N ASN A 314 -8.23 -26.17 -22.98
CA ASN A 314 -9.26 -26.90 -22.23
C ASN A 314 -10.44 -27.26 -23.12
N LYS A 315 -10.85 -26.40 -24.04
CA LYS A 315 -11.91 -26.73 -25.01
C LYS A 315 -11.52 -27.91 -25.90
N THR A 316 -10.33 -27.87 -26.52
CA THR A 316 -9.86 -28.99 -27.36
C THR A 316 -9.69 -30.28 -26.57
N LEU A 317 -9.33 -30.21 -25.29
CA LEU A 317 -9.25 -31.38 -24.41
C LEU A 317 -10.65 -31.94 -24.11
N THR A 318 -11.62 -31.07 -23.86
CA THR A 318 -13.03 -31.49 -23.68
C THR A 318 -13.57 -32.17 -24.92
N ASP A 319 -13.38 -31.57 -26.10
CA ASP A 319 -13.83 -32.17 -27.37
C ASP A 319 -13.19 -33.55 -27.59
N SER A 320 -11.90 -33.73 -27.24
CA SER A 320 -11.20 -35.02 -27.32
C SER A 320 -11.75 -36.04 -26.34
N TYR A 321 -12.12 -35.63 -25.15
CA TYR A 321 -12.74 -36.53 -24.16
C TYR A 321 -14.15 -36.97 -24.58
N GLU A 322 -14.96 -36.08 -25.16
CA GLU A 322 -16.28 -36.42 -25.69
C GLU A 322 -16.15 -37.48 -26.80
N LEU A 323 -15.22 -37.32 -27.72
CA LEU A 323 -14.95 -38.32 -28.76
C LEU A 323 -14.53 -39.68 -28.16
N LEU A 324 -13.74 -39.64 -27.09
CA LEU A 324 -13.26 -40.86 -26.45
C LEU A 324 -14.39 -41.60 -25.72
N ILE A 325 -15.31 -40.86 -25.11
CA ILE A 325 -16.51 -41.43 -24.50
C ILE A 325 -17.44 -42.09 -25.58
N GLU A 326 -17.62 -41.41 -26.71
CA GLU A 326 -18.40 -41.90 -27.81
C GLU A 326 -17.81 -43.20 -28.38
N LYS A 327 -16.48 -43.23 -28.63
CA LYS A 327 -15.80 -44.45 -29.09
C LYS A 327 -15.90 -45.58 -28.04
N ASN A 328 -15.78 -45.28 -26.74
CA ASN A 328 -15.94 -46.31 -25.73
C ASN A 328 -17.37 -46.86 -25.67
N LYS A 329 -18.38 -46.00 -25.91
CA LYS A 329 -19.78 -46.44 -26.01
C LYS A 329 -19.99 -47.37 -27.22
N ASP A 330 -19.40 -47.02 -28.35
CA ASP A 330 -19.48 -47.86 -29.57
C ASP A 330 -18.76 -49.19 -29.40
N LEU A 331 -17.58 -49.18 -28.79
CA LEU A 331 -16.85 -50.41 -28.45
C LEU A 331 -17.64 -51.29 -27.49
N SER A 332 -18.36 -50.70 -26.49
CA SER A 332 -19.22 -51.44 -25.58
C SER A 332 -20.40 -52.09 -26.33
N LYS A 333 -21.03 -51.35 -27.28
CA LYS A 333 -22.10 -51.91 -28.12
C LYS A 333 -21.60 -53.05 -29.03
N GLN A 334 -20.42 -52.90 -29.65
CA GLN A 334 -19.80 -53.96 -30.45
C GLN A 334 -19.47 -55.17 -29.58
N ALA A 335 -18.95 -54.97 -28.38
CA ALA A 335 -18.69 -56.07 -27.46
C ALA A 335 -19.99 -56.85 -27.07
N GLU A 336 -21.08 -56.12 -26.83
CA GLU A 336 -22.38 -56.69 -26.55
C GLU A 336 -22.97 -57.43 -27.74
N GLN A 337 -22.87 -56.88 -28.93
CA GLN A 337 -23.26 -57.55 -30.20
C GLN A 337 -22.44 -58.80 -30.41
N SER A 338 -21.12 -58.75 -30.21
CA SER A 338 -20.22 -59.87 -30.30
C SER A 338 -20.56 -60.99 -29.27
N LYS A 339 -20.97 -60.57 -28.05
CA LYS A 339 -21.42 -61.49 -27.02
C LYS A 339 -22.73 -62.21 -27.45
N ASN A 340 -23.70 -61.44 -27.92
CA ASN A 340 -25.00 -62.00 -28.37
C ASN A 340 -24.79 -62.93 -29.55
N LEU A 341 -23.95 -62.57 -30.49
CA LEU A 341 -23.61 -63.44 -31.65
C LEU A 341 -22.95 -64.74 -31.19
N ARG A 342 -22.02 -64.63 -30.22
CA ARG A 342 -21.34 -65.81 -29.63
C ARG A 342 -22.31 -66.74 -28.93
N GLU A 343 -23.27 -66.16 -28.19
CA GLU A 343 -24.35 -66.96 -27.51
C GLU A 343 -25.21 -67.65 -28.53
N GLN A 344 -25.57 -67.00 -29.66
CA GLN A 344 -26.28 -67.60 -30.78
C GLN A 344 -25.50 -68.77 -31.40
N TYR A 345 -24.18 -68.59 -31.66
CA TYR A 345 -23.34 -69.66 -32.15
C TYR A 345 -23.25 -70.85 -31.19
N LEU A 346 -23.14 -70.58 -29.88
CA LEU A 346 -23.14 -71.63 -28.86
C LEU A 346 -24.45 -72.38 -28.77
N ALA A 347 -25.58 -71.70 -28.94
CA ALA A 347 -26.93 -72.34 -28.96
C ALA A 347 -27.13 -73.20 -30.23
N VAL A 348 -26.52 -72.80 -31.36
CA VAL A 348 -26.55 -73.63 -32.59
C VAL A 348 -25.66 -74.87 -32.43
N ILE A 349 -24.48 -74.73 -31.82
CA ILE A 349 -23.53 -75.83 -31.54
C ILE A 349 -24.26 -76.85 -30.56
N ASP A 350 -24.89 -76.37 -29.50
CA ASP A 350 -25.63 -77.22 -28.56
C ASP A 350 -26.81 -77.98 -29.23
N LYS A 351 -27.45 -77.32 -30.22
CA LYS A 351 -28.48 -78.02 -31.04
C LYS A 351 -27.86 -79.05 -31.97
N LEU A 352 -26.70 -78.78 -32.54
CA LEU A 352 -25.98 -79.73 -33.43
C LEU A 352 -25.40 -80.89 -32.61
N GLU A 353 -24.90 -80.67 -31.41
CA GLU A 353 -24.47 -81.77 -30.52
C GLU A 353 -25.63 -82.67 -30.08
N LYS A 354 -26.88 -82.14 -29.86
CA LYS A 354 -28.04 -82.89 -29.55
C LYS A 354 -28.59 -83.74 -30.71
N VAL A 355 -28.29 -83.33 -31.93
CA VAL A 355 -28.62 -84.06 -33.16
C VAL A 355 -27.60 -85.17 -33.47
N SER A 356 -26.38 -85.02 -33.03
CA SER A 356 -25.27 -86.00 -33.21
C SER A 356 -25.24 -87.10 -32.12
N SER A 357 -26.06 -86.99 -31.09
CA SER A 357 -26.11 -88.00 -29.99
C SER A 357 -27.22 -89.09 -30.23
N LEU A 358 -27.22 -89.71 -31.42
CA LEU A 358 -27.81 -91.01 -31.62
C LEU A 358 -26.75 -92.08 -31.56
N PRO A 359 -26.96 -93.22 -30.90
CA PRO A 359 -25.90 -94.13 -30.50
C PRO A 359 -25.29 -94.88 -31.68
N PRO A 360 -24.00 -95.07 -31.77
CA PRO A 360 -23.37 -96.01 -32.67
C PRO A 360 -23.40 -97.41 -31.99
N ARG A 361 -23.62 -98.35 -32.84
CA ARG A 361 -23.47 -99.83 -32.60
C ARG A 361 -22.08 -100.16 -32.09
N GLU A 362 -22.10 -101.18 -31.24
CA GLU A 362 -20.94 -101.91 -30.74
C GLU A 362 -20.09 -102.43 -31.91
N GLU A 363 -18.74 -102.37 -31.73
CA GLU A 363 -17.80 -103.41 -32.09
C GLU A 363 -16.47 -103.20 -31.34
N GLU A 364 -16.23 -104.13 -30.48
CA GLU A 364 -15.08 -104.93 -30.02
C GLU A 364 -13.69 -104.31 -29.91
N GLU A 365 -13.26 -104.46 -28.69
CA GLU A 365 -11.97 -104.86 -28.10
C GLU A 365 -10.70 -104.85 -29.00
N ALA A 366 -9.66 -104.16 -28.51
CA ALA A 366 -8.33 -104.78 -28.35
C ALA A 366 -7.51 -104.04 -27.33
N SER A 367 -7.07 -104.86 -26.39
CA SER A 367 -6.06 -104.53 -25.35
C SER A 367 -4.72 -104.09 -25.89
N CYS A 368 -3.99 -103.32 -25.12
CA CYS A 368 -2.67 -103.59 -24.62
C CYS A 368 -2.05 -102.36 -23.89
N GLU A 369 -1.83 -102.58 -22.67
CA GLU A 369 -0.65 -102.46 -21.79
C GLU A 369 0.32 -101.24 -21.93
N ASP A 370 0.48 -100.62 -20.78
CA ASP A 370 1.67 -100.12 -20.09
C ASP A 370 2.59 -99.14 -20.81
N GLY A 371 2.69 -97.98 -20.21
CA GLY A 371 3.75 -97.02 -20.39
C GLY A 371 3.67 -95.79 -19.50
N GLU A 372 4.22 -95.89 -18.29
CA GLU A 372 4.47 -94.72 -17.42
C GLU A 372 5.15 -93.60 -18.13
N GLY A 373 4.55 -92.44 -18.18
CA GLY A 373 5.15 -91.21 -18.70
C GLY A 373 4.43 -89.99 -18.24
N LYS A 374 5.03 -89.27 -17.28
CA LYS A 374 4.76 -87.94 -16.69
C LYS A 374 3.68 -87.16 -17.39
N GLY A 375 2.57 -86.92 -16.67
CA GLY A 375 1.43 -86.14 -17.06
C GLY A 375 1.77 -84.76 -17.63
N SER A 376 1.40 -84.53 -18.83
CA SER A 376 1.30 -83.21 -19.42
C SER A 376 0.19 -82.45 -18.72
N SER A 377 0.58 -81.44 -17.94
CA SER A 377 -0.29 -80.54 -17.14
C SER A 377 -0.96 -79.48 -17.99
N TYR A 378 -1.40 -79.84 -19.20
CA TYR A 378 -2.11 -78.87 -20.06
C TYR A 378 -3.53 -79.37 -20.31
N LEU A 379 -4.53 -78.46 -20.08
CA LEU A 379 -5.88 -78.67 -20.52
C LEU A 379 -5.96 -78.79 -22.05
N ASN A 380 -6.77 -79.70 -22.57
CA ASN A 380 -7.04 -79.69 -24.00
C ASN A 380 -7.91 -78.47 -24.35
N GLU A 381 -8.03 -78.12 -25.63
CA GLU A 381 -8.73 -76.91 -26.11
C GLU A 381 -10.16 -76.84 -25.60
N GLU A 382 -10.85 -77.97 -25.59
CA GLU A 382 -12.26 -78.07 -25.16
C GLU A 382 -12.38 -77.81 -23.64
N GLN A 383 -11.46 -78.37 -22.83
CA GLN A 383 -11.44 -78.14 -21.38
C GLN A 383 -11.07 -76.67 -21.07
N MET A 384 -10.16 -76.06 -21.85
CA MET A 384 -9.83 -74.64 -21.75
C MET A 384 -11.07 -73.77 -22.06
N ALA A 385 -11.78 -74.07 -23.14
CA ALA A 385 -12.97 -73.37 -23.54
C ALA A 385 -14.11 -73.46 -22.50
N ARG A 386 -14.30 -74.68 -21.90
CA ARG A 386 -15.28 -74.88 -20.83
C ARG A 386 -14.91 -74.08 -19.56
N LEU A 387 -13.65 -74.07 -19.19
CA LEU A 387 -13.18 -73.30 -18.02
C LEU A 387 -13.24 -71.83 -18.29
N ALA A 388 -12.90 -71.37 -19.50
CA ALA A 388 -13.05 -69.96 -19.88
C ALA A 388 -14.48 -69.46 -19.80
N ARG A 389 -15.45 -70.25 -20.26
CA ARG A 389 -16.89 -69.95 -20.10
C ARG A 389 -17.31 -69.81 -18.66
N LYS A 390 -16.89 -70.72 -17.80
CA LYS A 390 -17.16 -70.63 -16.35
C LYS A 390 -16.54 -69.40 -15.72
N ILE A 391 -15.28 -69.05 -16.04
CA ILE A 391 -14.61 -67.84 -15.58
C ILE A 391 -15.39 -66.64 -16.03
N THR A 392 -15.77 -66.50 -17.30
CA THR A 392 -16.56 -65.39 -17.82
C THR A 392 -17.85 -65.23 -17.09
N SER A 393 -18.64 -66.32 -16.88
CA SER A 393 -19.90 -66.29 -16.17
C SER A 393 -19.75 -65.77 -14.72
N VAL A 394 -18.70 -66.17 -14.01
CA VAL A 394 -18.41 -65.69 -12.65
C VAL A 394 -18.00 -64.21 -12.67
N MET A 395 -17.20 -63.77 -13.66
CA MET A 395 -16.73 -62.38 -13.78
C MET A 395 -17.83 -61.44 -14.26
N GLU A 396 -18.87 -61.90 -14.90
CA GLU A 396 -20.04 -61.11 -15.31
C GLU A 396 -21.05 -60.95 -14.18
N ASP A 397 -20.97 -61.77 -13.13
CA ASP A 397 -21.81 -61.60 -11.95
C ASP A 397 -21.34 -60.43 -11.09
N VAL A 398 -22.07 -59.32 -11.18
CA VAL A 398 -21.75 -58.07 -10.44
C VAL A 398 -21.70 -58.33 -8.92
N SER A 399 -22.55 -59.24 -8.40
CA SER A 399 -22.56 -59.54 -6.96
C SER A 399 -21.25 -60.20 -6.49
N VAL A 400 -20.63 -61.00 -7.35
CA VAL A 400 -19.37 -61.69 -7.06
C VAL A 400 -18.18 -60.75 -7.19
N ILE A 401 -18.09 -60.03 -8.29
CA ILE A 401 -16.95 -59.12 -8.51
C ILE A 401 -16.96 -57.91 -7.57
N SER A 402 -18.11 -57.53 -7.04
CA SER A 402 -18.26 -56.41 -6.08
C SER A 402 -17.81 -56.81 -4.65
N ASN A 403 -17.58 -58.05 -4.36
CA ASN A 403 -17.02 -58.46 -3.06
C ASN A 403 -15.58 -57.97 -2.92
N PRO A 404 -15.24 -57.12 -1.89
CA PRO A 404 -13.87 -56.58 -1.68
C PRO A 404 -12.81 -57.67 -1.54
N ASP A 405 -13.19 -58.85 -0.99
CA ASP A 405 -12.31 -59.97 -0.71
C ASP A 405 -12.21 -60.97 -1.89
N PHE A 406 -12.93 -60.69 -2.99
CA PHE A 406 -12.92 -61.56 -4.16
C PHE A 406 -11.49 -61.68 -4.72
N ASN A 407 -10.99 -62.88 -4.73
CA ASN A 407 -9.63 -63.22 -5.12
C ASN A 407 -9.60 -64.47 -6.04
N GLN A 408 -8.43 -64.79 -6.58
CA GLN A 408 -8.24 -65.89 -7.49
C GLN A 408 -8.60 -67.25 -6.88
N ASN A 409 -8.42 -67.45 -5.59
CA ASN A 409 -8.78 -68.71 -4.93
C ASN A 409 -10.30 -68.87 -4.87
N MET A 410 -11.03 -67.79 -4.65
CA MET A 410 -12.49 -67.82 -4.71
C MET A 410 -13.00 -68.11 -6.13
N LEU A 411 -12.37 -67.53 -7.16
CA LEU A 411 -12.66 -67.86 -8.56
C LEU A 411 -12.41 -69.33 -8.86
N VAL A 412 -11.34 -69.93 -8.34
CA VAL A 412 -11.00 -71.36 -8.46
C VAL A 412 -12.10 -72.23 -7.84
N GLN A 413 -12.57 -71.84 -6.64
CA GLN A 413 -13.69 -72.56 -5.98
C GLN A 413 -15.01 -72.48 -6.76
N LEU A 414 -15.36 -71.29 -7.25
CA LEU A 414 -16.62 -71.09 -8.00
C LEU A 414 -16.60 -71.77 -9.36
N THR A 415 -15.45 -71.91 -9.99
CA THR A 415 -15.33 -72.60 -11.27
C THR A 415 -15.16 -74.12 -11.14
N GLY A 416 -14.91 -74.63 -9.91
CA GLY A 416 -14.65 -76.02 -9.65
C GLY A 416 -13.40 -76.56 -10.30
N SER A 417 -12.35 -75.74 -10.33
CA SER A 417 -11.08 -76.03 -11.01
C SER A 417 -9.88 -75.88 -10.06
N ASN A 418 -8.69 -75.96 -10.53
CA ASN A 418 -7.48 -75.68 -9.73
C ASN A 418 -6.82 -74.38 -10.12
N THR A 419 -5.96 -73.85 -9.24
CA THR A 419 -5.29 -72.55 -9.42
C THR A 419 -4.45 -72.48 -10.68
N THR A 420 -3.77 -73.55 -11.04
CA THR A 420 -2.90 -73.62 -12.24
C THR A 420 -3.74 -73.49 -13.52
N TYR A 421 -4.81 -74.23 -13.61
CA TYR A 421 -5.71 -74.20 -14.76
C TYR A 421 -6.40 -72.83 -14.92
N VAL A 422 -6.94 -72.27 -13.83
CA VAL A 422 -7.60 -70.96 -13.84
C VAL A 422 -6.58 -69.88 -14.26
N SER A 423 -5.36 -69.91 -13.70
CA SER A 423 -4.29 -68.95 -14.08
C SER A 423 -3.88 -69.08 -15.54
N ASN A 424 -3.72 -70.33 -16.02
CA ASN A 424 -3.37 -70.56 -17.42
C ASN A 424 -4.46 -70.08 -18.37
N VAL A 425 -5.72 -70.38 -18.12
CA VAL A 425 -6.85 -69.92 -18.94
C VAL A 425 -6.96 -68.38 -18.94
N ILE A 426 -6.77 -67.71 -17.78
CA ILE A 426 -6.80 -66.23 -17.72
C ILE A 426 -5.67 -65.65 -18.55
N ASN A 427 -4.47 -66.19 -18.47
CA ASN A 427 -3.32 -65.69 -19.22
C ASN A 427 -3.37 -66.00 -20.70
N VAL A 428 -3.77 -67.24 -21.08
CA VAL A 428 -3.75 -67.68 -22.48
C VAL A 428 -4.98 -67.19 -23.25
N VAL A 429 -6.17 -67.34 -22.68
CA VAL A 429 -7.43 -67.00 -23.39
C VAL A 429 -7.77 -65.52 -23.28
N PHE A 430 -7.54 -64.89 -22.10
CA PHE A 430 -7.88 -63.48 -21.92
C PHE A 430 -6.66 -62.52 -22.01
N GLY A 431 -5.42 -63.06 -22.13
CA GLY A 431 -4.22 -62.23 -22.27
C GLY A 431 -3.91 -61.32 -21.10
N LYS A 432 -4.39 -61.65 -19.87
CA LYS A 432 -4.35 -60.79 -18.70
C LYS A 432 -4.10 -61.63 -17.44
N ASN A 433 -3.63 -60.98 -16.37
CA ASN A 433 -3.64 -61.61 -15.05
C ASN A 433 -5.01 -61.39 -14.38
N PHE A 434 -5.32 -62.18 -13.32
CA PHE A 434 -6.58 -62.10 -12.58
C PHE A 434 -6.92 -60.68 -12.09
N LYS A 435 -5.94 -59.95 -11.54
CA LYS A 435 -6.13 -58.59 -11.02
C LYS A 435 -6.50 -57.60 -12.11
N ALA A 436 -5.87 -57.69 -13.26
CA ALA A 436 -6.16 -56.84 -14.41
C ALA A 436 -7.55 -57.12 -14.97
N MET A 437 -7.91 -58.41 -15.06
CA MET A 437 -9.24 -58.86 -15.48
C MET A 437 -10.35 -58.38 -14.51
N LEU A 438 -10.15 -58.56 -13.23
CA LEU A 438 -11.12 -58.13 -12.19
C LEU A 438 -11.29 -56.59 -12.23
N ASN A 439 -10.22 -55.84 -12.30
CA ASN A 439 -10.29 -54.39 -12.40
C ASN A 439 -11.07 -53.93 -13.65
N GLU A 440 -10.85 -54.58 -14.77
CA GLU A 440 -11.56 -54.22 -16.03
C GLU A 440 -13.07 -54.42 -15.90
N TYR A 441 -13.51 -55.55 -15.36
CA TYR A 441 -14.96 -55.83 -15.13
C TYR A 441 -15.56 -54.83 -14.14
N ARG A 442 -14.87 -54.55 -13.03
CA ARG A 442 -15.31 -53.53 -12.03
C ARG A 442 -15.38 -52.13 -12.63
N ILE A 443 -14.37 -51.72 -13.45
CA ILE A 443 -14.35 -50.40 -14.07
C ILE A 443 -15.42 -50.27 -15.14
N ASN A 444 -15.68 -51.31 -15.92
CA ASN A 444 -16.74 -51.30 -16.91
C ASN A 444 -18.11 -51.13 -16.24
N GLU A 445 -18.32 -51.78 -15.10
CA GLU A 445 -19.55 -51.58 -14.31
C GLU A 445 -19.63 -50.20 -13.68
N ALA A 446 -18.49 -49.63 -13.22
CA ALA A 446 -18.42 -48.25 -12.75
C ALA A 446 -18.79 -47.25 -13.86
N CYS A 447 -18.34 -47.46 -15.09
CA CYS A 447 -18.69 -46.63 -16.23
C CYS A 447 -20.20 -46.62 -16.51
N LYS A 448 -20.84 -47.78 -16.45
CA LYS A 448 -22.29 -47.88 -16.62
C LYS A 448 -23.03 -47.09 -15.54
N ARG A 449 -22.65 -47.26 -14.28
CA ARG A 449 -23.29 -46.55 -13.15
C ARG A 449 -23.05 -45.04 -13.15
N LEU A 450 -21.89 -44.58 -13.61
CA LEU A 450 -21.58 -43.16 -13.69
C LEU A 450 -22.37 -42.42 -14.80
N VAL A 451 -22.80 -43.15 -15.85
CA VAL A 451 -23.58 -42.61 -16.97
C VAL A 451 -25.09 -42.69 -16.70
N ASP A 452 -25.53 -43.75 -16.02
CA ASP A 452 -26.95 -43.99 -15.71
C ASP A 452 -27.36 -43.05 -14.55
N THR A 453 -27.89 -41.90 -14.92
CA THR A 453 -28.37 -40.90 -13.97
C THR A 453 -29.74 -41.22 -13.41
N GLU A 454 -30.51 -42.07 -14.06
CA GLU A 454 -31.85 -42.46 -13.64
C GLU A 454 -31.79 -43.38 -12.42
N HIS A 455 -30.93 -44.38 -12.43
CA HIS A 455 -30.79 -45.32 -11.34
C HIS A 455 -29.71 -44.94 -10.32
N TYR A 456 -28.60 -44.34 -10.76
CA TYR A 456 -27.42 -44.07 -9.93
C TYR A 456 -27.12 -42.58 -9.75
N GLY A 457 -27.97 -41.67 -10.27
CA GLY A 457 -27.73 -40.23 -10.20
C GLY A 457 -27.61 -39.65 -8.79
N HIS A 458 -28.20 -40.32 -7.81
CA HIS A 458 -28.14 -39.95 -6.40
C HIS A 458 -26.85 -40.41 -5.70
N MET A 459 -26.09 -41.30 -6.33
CA MET A 459 -24.88 -41.88 -5.73
C MET A 459 -23.64 -41.01 -5.96
N THR A 460 -22.80 -40.89 -4.94
CA THR A 460 -21.48 -40.30 -5.07
C THR A 460 -20.52 -41.27 -5.74
N ILE A 461 -19.46 -40.75 -6.35
CA ILE A 461 -18.37 -41.58 -6.91
C ILE A 461 -17.81 -42.53 -5.81
N GLU A 462 -17.77 -42.05 -4.58
CA GLU A 462 -17.34 -42.87 -3.44
C GLU A 462 -18.28 -44.05 -3.18
N ALA A 463 -19.56 -43.80 -3.20
CA ALA A 463 -20.53 -44.86 -3.03
C ALA A 463 -20.40 -45.91 -4.14
N ILE A 464 -20.29 -45.49 -5.40
CA ILE A 464 -20.12 -46.38 -6.56
C ILE A 464 -18.88 -47.25 -6.43
N TYR A 465 -17.69 -46.70 -6.14
CA TYR A 465 -16.50 -47.54 -6.07
C TYR A 465 -16.50 -48.47 -4.86
N ARG A 466 -17.06 -48.06 -3.74
CA ARG A 466 -17.18 -48.90 -2.55
C ARG A 466 -18.11 -50.13 -2.81
N GLU A 467 -19.24 -49.89 -3.48
CA GLU A 467 -20.13 -50.98 -3.89
C GLU A 467 -19.51 -51.94 -4.90
N LEU A 468 -18.55 -51.50 -5.68
CA LEU A 468 -17.79 -52.32 -6.63
C LEU A 468 -16.54 -52.97 -6.00
N GLY A 469 -16.43 -52.98 -4.68
CA GLY A 469 -15.41 -53.69 -3.94
C GLY A 469 -14.04 -53.03 -3.92
N TYR A 470 -13.97 -51.70 -4.12
CA TYR A 470 -12.73 -50.91 -3.92
C TYR A 470 -12.70 -50.34 -2.50
N VAL A 471 -11.62 -50.60 -1.78
CA VAL A 471 -11.43 -50.11 -0.41
C VAL A 471 -10.74 -48.72 -0.42
N SER A 472 -9.96 -48.40 -1.46
CA SER A 472 -9.17 -47.16 -1.54
C SER A 472 -9.57 -46.35 -2.77
N PRO A 473 -9.85 -45.01 -2.60
CA PRO A 473 -10.15 -44.13 -3.70
C PRO A 473 -8.97 -44.03 -4.70
N THR A 474 -7.75 -44.08 -4.21
CA THR A 474 -6.54 -43.96 -5.05
C THR A 474 -6.41 -45.18 -5.98
N VAL A 475 -6.70 -46.37 -5.49
CA VAL A 475 -6.66 -47.62 -6.29
C VAL A 475 -7.73 -47.57 -7.36
N PHE A 476 -8.95 -47.14 -7.04
CA PHE A 476 -10.05 -47.00 -7.99
C PHE A 476 -9.73 -45.97 -9.07
N ILE A 477 -9.32 -44.74 -8.67
CA ILE A 477 -9.01 -43.63 -9.62
C ILE A 477 -7.89 -44.06 -10.59
N ASN A 478 -6.84 -44.70 -10.11
CA ASN A 478 -5.74 -45.18 -10.95
C ASN A 478 -6.19 -46.29 -11.91
N ALA A 479 -7.00 -47.26 -11.42
CA ALA A 479 -7.54 -48.31 -12.27
C ALA A 479 -8.50 -47.72 -13.34
N PHE A 480 -9.35 -46.79 -12.93
CA PHE A 480 -10.30 -46.13 -13.84
C PHE A 480 -9.56 -45.32 -14.92
N LYS A 481 -8.56 -44.52 -14.51
CA LYS A 481 -7.72 -43.72 -15.43
C LYS A 481 -6.94 -44.62 -16.39
N LYS A 482 -6.45 -45.76 -15.95
CA LYS A 482 -5.75 -46.73 -16.79
C LYS A 482 -6.64 -47.30 -17.89
N VAL A 483 -7.91 -47.56 -17.60
CA VAL A 483 -8.89 -48.14 -18.55
C VAL A 483 -9.48 -47.08 -19.45
N ASN A 484 -9.85 -45.88 -18.90
CA ASN A 484 -10.62 -44.87 -19.62
C ASN A 484 -9.83 -43.62 -20.03
N GLY A 485 -8.54 -43.49 -19.66
CA GLY A 485 -7.72 -42.33 -19.98
C GLY A 485 -8.00 -41.07 -19.15
N MET A 486 -9.07 -41.06 -18.35
CA MET A 486 -9.51 -39.92 -17.54
C MET A 486 -10.00 -40.33 -16.15
N THR A 487 -10.13 -39.36 -15.24
CA THR A 487 -10.64 -39.64 -13.88
C THR A 487 -12.15 -39.91 -13.85
N PRO A 488 -12.66 -40.65 -12.84
CA PRO A 488 -14.10 -40.88 -12.70
C PRO A 488 -14.93 -39.60 -12.68
N SER A 489 -14.43 -38.54 -12.01
CA SER A 489 -15.12 -37.23 -11.94
C SER A 489 -15.22 -36.55 -13.29
N GLN A 490 -14.15 -36.60 -14.08
CA GLN A 490 -14.18 -36.08 -15.46
C GLN A 490 -15.13 -36.85 -16.35
N TYR A 491 -15.12 -38.19 -16.24
CA TYR A 491 -16.00 -39.07 -16.99
C TYR A 491 -17.49 -38.81 -16.64
N GLN A 492 -17.81 -38.71 -15.35
CA GLN A 492 -19.18 -38.45 -14.87
C GLN A 492 -19.66 -37.05 -15.33
N LYS A 493 -18.79 -36.02 -15.21
CA LYS A 493 -19.14 -34.66 -15.63
C LYS A 493 -19.51 -34.62 -17.12
N LEU A 494 -18.66 -35.17 -17.97
CA LEU A 494 -18.88 -35.21 -19.41
C LEU A 494 -20.11 -36.01 -19.81
N ALA A 495 -20.37 -37.13 -19.14
CA ALA A 495 -21.55 -37.94 -19.37
C ALA A 495 -22.87 -37.23 -18.98
N ARG A 496 -22.84 -36.46 -17.86
CA ARG A 496 -23.99 -35.64 -17.44
C ARG A 496 -24.24 -34.45 -18.34
N GLU A 497 -23.19 -33.75 -18.77
CA GLU A 497 -23.30 -32.63 -19.71
C GLU A 497 -23.94 -33.09 -21.05
N LYS A 498 -23.57 -34.24 -21.56
CA LYS A 498 -24.16 -34.81 -22.79
C LYS A 498 -25.65 -35.16 -22.63
N ASN A 499 -26.04 -35.73 -21.52
CA ASN A 499 -27.45 -36.09 -21.27
C ASN A 499 -28.36 -34.84 -21.09
N SER A 500 -27.79 -33.68 -20.68
CA SER A 500 -28.55 -32.43 -20.59
C SER A 500 -28.83 -31.75 -21.92
N TYR A 501 -28.10 -32.13 -22.98
CA TYR A 501 -28.32 -31.62 -24.36
C TYR A 501 -29.32 -32.49 -25.17
N ASP A 502 -29.57 -33.72 -24.72
CA ASP A 502 -30.49 -34.66 -25.42
C ASP A 502 -31.94 -34.61 -24.86
N GLU A 503 -32.22 -33.78 -23.82
CA GLU A 503 -33.60 -33.52 -23.39
C GLU A 503 -34.23 -32.46 -24.31
N PRO A 504 -35.35 -32.73 -24.99
CA PRO A 504 -36.07 -31.73 -25.76
C PRO A 504 -36.61 -30.67 -24.79
N ILE A 505 -36.31 -29.40 -25.08
CA ILE A 505 -36.86 -28.22 -24.37
C ILE A 505 -38.39 -28.38 -24.33
N LYS A 506 -38.93 -28.56 -23.15
CA LYS A 506 -40.38 -28.53 -22.87
C LYS A 506 -40.83 -27.09 -22.71
#